data_72dfe70e1baf7741243ad3de8d410183
#
_entry.id   72dfe70e1baf7741243ad3de8d410183
#
_cell.length_a   1.000
_cell.length_b   1.000
_cell.length_c   1.000
_cell.angle_alpha   90.00
_cell.angle_beta   90.00
_cell.angle_gamma   90.00
#
_symmetry.space_group_name_H-M   'P 1'
#
loop_
_entity.id
_entity.type
_entity.pdbx_description
1 polymer ?
#
loop_
_entity_poly.entity_id
_entity_poly.type
_entity_poly.pdbx_seq_one_letter_code
_entity_poly.pdbx_strand_id
1 'polypeptide(L)'
;VKRAALAVALTALLGAAPTALLAQQHSADTSASALHWAAYRNDLDAVKRLLAEGADPNAANRFGVTPLHEAATVGNAAMLTALLDAGGDANAAFGEGETVLMTAARAGDTESVKTLLAHGGKPDATENWHGQTALMWAAIENHADIVQLLLDAGAEVDRASTKHDWVKISYSEGNVPKTRDLGGLTALQFAAREGSAEAVEKLLAAGADANAAEPMYQLTPLQLAILNGHYILAKSLIERGVGIDDGSLYLAVDTRNLGFYAQRPNPPEKDGDVTALDVVNALLTRGANPDSPYTKGLPEGVLPEGAARPRLPERTVAGDIEVPPGATALDRAAAAADFAVVATLLEHGASATVVTEDGTTPLMLLAGYSRTRTNAPLSDIPKRLELIRLMLEKGADVHAVHKDSTNNALFFAKQRNAPEVIALLEQFGAREATAAN
;
A
#
# COMPACT_ATOMS: atom_id res chain seq x y z
N VAL A 1 -5.79 -14.75 16.39
CA VAL A 1 -7.19 -14.92 15.92
C VAL A 1 -8.01 -13.64 16.12
N LYS A 2 -7.73 -12.78 17.14
CA LYS A 2 -8.48 -11.52 17.37
C LYS A 2 -7.84 -10.25 16.74
N ARG A 3 -6.67 -10.33 16.13
CA ARG A 3 -5.98 -9.21 15.47
C ARG A 3 -6.17 -9.16 13.97
N ALA A 4 -6.50 -10.27 13.33
CA ALA A 4 -6.90 -10.32 11.91
C ALA A 4 -8.25 -9.62 11.63
N ALA A 5 -9.11 -9.50 12.66
CA ALA A 5 -10.42 -8.89 12.52
C ALA A 5 -10.42 -7.35 12.44
N LEU A 6 -9.31 -6.67 12.79
CA LEU A 6 -9.26 -5.20 12.76
C LEU A 6 -8.62 -4.64 11.48
N ALA A 7 -7.75 -5.38 10.83
CA ALA A 7 -7.22 -5.03 9.50
C ALA A 7 -8.29 -5.19 8.41
N VAL A 8 -9.14 -6.21 8.56
CA VAL A 8 -10.35 -6.42 7.72
C VAL A 8 -11.37 -5.30 7.93
N ALA A 9 -11.41 -4.65 9.10
CA ALA A 9 -12.41 -3.60 9.39
C ALA A 9 -12.12 -2.23 8.75
N LEU A 10 -10.90 -1.93 8.29
CA LEU A 10 -10.60 -0.67 7.59
C LEU A 10 -10.61 -0.82 6.07
N THR A 11 -10.29 -1.98 5.54
CA THR A 11 -10.61 -2.37 4.15
C THR A 11 -12.10 -2.61 3.97
N ALA A 12 -12.78 -3.12 5.01
CA ALA A 12 -14.22 -3.34 5.03
C ALA A 12 -15.07 -2.05 5.04
N LEU A 13 -14.49 -0.89 5.35
CA LEU A 13 -15.24 0.40 5.24
C LEU A 13 -15.25 0.96 3.82
N LEU A 14 -14.48 0.38 2.90
CA LEU A 14 -14.51 0.71 1.47
C LEU A 14 -14.92 -0.50 0.58
N GLY A 15 -14.96 -1.72 1.10
CA GLY A 15 -15.23 -2.91 0.29
C GLY A 15 -16.16 -3.96 0.86
N ALA A 16 -16.50 -3.96 2.12
CA ALA A 16 -17.27 -5.02 2.74
C ALA A 16 -18.50 -4.53 3.53
N ALA A 17 -19.32 -3.76 2.88
CA ALA A 17 -20.66 -3.54 3.45
C ALA A 17 -21.78 -3.90 2.47
N PRO A 18 -21.84 -5.03 1.83
CA PRO A 18 -23.03 -5.15 1.02
C PRO A 18 -24.05 -6.17 1.50
N THR A 19 -23.65 -7.31 2.02
CA THR A 19 -24.68 -8.32 2.34
C THR A 19 -25.57 -7.96 3.53
N ALA A 20 -24.98 -7.38 4.59
CA ALA A 20 -25.77 -6.96 5.75
C ALA A 20 -26.51 -5.63 5.51
N LEU A 21 -25.89 -4.70 4.76
CA LEU A 21 -26.52 -3.43 4.41
C LEU A 21 -27.62 -3.61 3.35
N LEU A 22 -27.38 -4.45 2.34
CA LEU A 22 -28.40 -4.87 1.37
C LEU A 22 -29.54 -5.61 2.06
N ALA A 23 -29.27 -6.53 2.98
CA ALA A 23 -30.29 -7.22 3.75
C ALA A 23 -31.14 -6.26 4.62
N GLN A 24 -30.53 -5.25 5.24
CA GLN A 24 -31.27 -4.22 5.97
C GLN A 24 -32.06 -3.27 5.06
N GLN A 25 -31.53 -2.94 3.90
CA GLN A 25 -32.22 -2.12 2.91
C GLN A 25 -33.45 -2.84 2.34
N HIS A 26 -33.35 -4.16 2.09
CA HIS A 26 -34.46 -4.94 1.55
C HIS A 26 -35.61 -5.14 2.54
N SER A 27 -35.33 -5.30 3.84
CA SER A 27 -36.40 -5.47 4.85
C SER A 27 -37.33 -4.27 4.97
N ALA A 28 -36.92 -3.09 4.49
CA ALA A 28 -37.66 -1.83 4.54
C ALA A 28 -38.12 -1.32 3.16
N ASP A 29 -37.66 -1.97 2.07
CA ASP A 29 -37.97 -1.51 0.70
C ASP A 29 -39.26 -2.10 0.15
N THR A 30 -40.32 -1.30 0.16
CA THR A 30 -41.61 -1.65 -0.44
C THR A 30 -41.63 -1.51 -1.96
N SER A 31 -40.55 -1.01 -2.60
CA SER A 31 -40.42 -0.87 -4.05
C SER A 31 -39.86 -2.13 -4.73
N ALA A 32 -39.32 -3.08 -3.97
CA ALA A 32 -38.82 -4.34 -4.50
C ALA A 32 -39.97 -5.23 -4.98
N SER A 33 -39.88 -5.70 -6.23
CA SER A 33 -40.85 -6.60 -6.82
C SER A 33 -40.76 -8.03 -6.28
N ALA A 34 -41.77 -8.87 -6.55
CA ALA A 34 -41.70 -10.29 -6.20
C ALA A 34 -40.48 -10.99 -6.84
N LEU A 35 -40.07 -10.54 -8.02
CA LEU A 35 -38.87 -11.07 -8.72
C LEU A 35 -37.56 -10.72 -7.99
N HIS A 36 -37.43 -9.52 -7.43
CA HIS A 36 -36.29 -9.18 -6.57
C HIS A 36 -36.21 -10.12 -5.35
N TRP A 37 -37.35 -10.32 -4.67
CA TRP A 37 -37.37 -11.18 -3.50
C TRP A 37 -37.09 -12.65 -3.82
N ALA A 38 -37.52 -13.15 -4.98
CA ALA A 38 -37.22 -14.49 -5.44
C ALA A 38 -35.72 -14.63 -5.73
N ALA A 39 -35.11 -13.64 -6.40
CA ALA A 39 -33.68 -13.60 -6.67
C ALA A 39 -32.85 -13.51 -5.37
N TYR A 40 -33.18 -12.60 -4.48
CA TYR A 40 -32.50 -12.43 -3.18
C TYR A 40 -32.53 -13.70 -2.32
N ARG A 41 -33.68 -14.43 -2.33
CA ARG A 41 -33.83 -15.68 -1.59
C ARG A 41 -33.23 -16.90 -2.29
N ASN A 42 -32.59 -16.69 -3.44
CA ASN A 42 -32.01 -17.74 -4.27
C ASN A 42 -33.04 -18.79 -4.73
N ASP A 43 -34.29 -18.36 -4.95
CA ASP A 43 -35.38 -19.24 -5.38
C ASP A 43 -35.54 -19.21 -6.91
N LEU A 44 -34.76 -20.06 -7.60
CA LEU A 44 -34.75 -20.16 -9.07
C LEU A 44 -36.08 -20.55 -9.64
N ASP A 45 -36.82 -21.42 -8.96
CA ASP A 45 -38.14 -21.88 -9.46
C ASP A 45 -39.16 -20.74 -9.40
N ALA A 46 -39.15 -19.94 -8.33
CA ALA A 46 -39.97 -18.73 -8.24
C ALA A 46 -39.57 -17.70 -9.31
N VAL A 47 -38.27 -17.50 -9.54
CA VAL A 47 -37.78 -16.61 -10.61
C VAL A 47 -38.32 -17.04 -11.96
N LYS A 48 -38.16 -18.32 -12.35
CA LYS A 48 -38.65 -18.85 -13.63
C LYS A 48 -40.16 -18.72 -13.78
N ARG A 49 -40.89 -18.99 -12.71
CA ARG A 49 -42.37 -18.86 -12.71
C ARG A 49 -42.78 -17.39 -12.91
N LEU A 50 -42.20 -16.47 -12.15
CA LEU A 50 -42.55 -15.04 -12.27
C LEU A 50 -42.17 -14.47 -13.64
N LEU A 51 -41.03 -14.86 -14.22
CA LEU A 51 -40.69 -14.47 -15.60
C LEU A 51 -41.70 -15.01 -16.63
N ALA A 52 -42.15 -16.26 -16.48
CA ALA A 52 -43.20 -16.83 -17.35
C ALA A 52 -44.55 -16.12 -17.19
N GLU A 53 -44.83 -15.55 -16.02
CA GLU A 53 -46.02 -14.72 -15.74
C GLU A 53 -45.85 -13.27 -16.25
N GLY A 54 -44.71 -12.91 -16.86
CA GLY A 54 -44.46 -11.61 -17.47
C GLY A 54 -43.85 -10.58 -16.51
N ALA A 55 -43.22 -11.01 -15.42
CA ALA A 55 -42.48 -10.09 -14.55
C ALA A 55 -41.32 -9.47 -15.34
N ASP A 56 -41.13 -8.18 -15.18
CA ASP A 56 -40.05 -7.43 -15.82
C ASP A 56 -38.67 -7.74 -15.18
N PRO A 57 -37.71 -8.38 -15.91
CA PRO A 57 -36.41 -8.70 -15.41
C PRO A 57 -35.52 -7.44 -15.13
N ASN A 58 -35.89 -6.28 -15.70
CA ASN A 58 -35.19 -5.00 -15.55
C ASN A 58 -35.87 -4.08 -14.52
N ALA A 59 -36.93 -4.54 -13.84
CA ALA A 59 -37.54 -3.76 -12.79
C ALA A 59 -36.50 -3.34 -11.76
N ALA A 60 -36.33 -2.04 -11.56
CA ALA A 60 -35.40 -1.49 -10.57
C ALA A 60 -36.16 -1.07 -9.30
N ASN A 61 -35.62 -1.37 -8.14
CA ASN A 61 -36.14 -0.82 -6.90
C ASN A 61 -35.72 0.67 -6.75
N ARG A 62 -36.12 1.32 -5.67
CA ARG A 62 -35.79 2.76 -5.43
C ARG A 62 -34.30 3.08 -5.36
N PHE A 63 -33.43 2.07 -5.21
CA PHE A 63 -31.99 2.21 -5.20
C PHE A 63 -31.34 1.88 -6.55
N GLY A 64 -32.15 1.54 -7.56
CA GLY A 64 -31.66 1.12 -8.87
C GLY A 64 -31.27 -0.36 -8.96
N VAL A 65 -31.36 -1.12 -7.86
CA VAL A 65 -31.04 -2.55 -7.83
C VAL A 65 -32.08 -3.31 -8.67
N THR A 66 -31.64 -4.20 -9.56
CA THR A 66 -32.48 -5.09 -10.37
C THR A 66 -32.38 -6.53 -9.85
N PRO A 67 -33.30 -7.44 -10.25
CA PRO A 67 -33.18 -8.86 -9.93
C PRO A 67 -31.87 -9.51 -10.36
N LEU A 68 -31.20 -8.99 -11.43
CA LEU A 68 -29.87 -9.41 -11.87
C LEU A 68 -28.79 -9.11 -10.83
N HIS A 69 -28.83 -7.95 -10.17
CA HIS A 69 -27.89 -7.61 -9.11
C HIS A 69 -28.04 -8.55 -7.91
N GLU A 70 -29.29 -8.90 -7.55
CA GLU A 70 -29.55 -9.87 -6.48
C GLU A 70 -29.00 -11.26 -6.83
N ALA A 71 -29.24 -11.71 -8.07
CA ALA A 71 -28.72 -12.99 -8.56
C ALA A 71 -27.18 -13.03 -8.59
N ALA A 72 -26.51 -11.92 -8.98
CA ALA A 72 -25.06 -11.79 -8.95
C ALA A 72 -24.51 -11.78 -7.52
N THR A 73 -25.21 -11.12 -6.59
CA THR A 73 -24.81 -11.07 -5.17
C THR A 73 -24.85 -12.43 -4.51
N VAL A 74 -25.83 -13.26 -4.85
CA VAL A 74 -25.94 -14.63 -4.31
C VAL A 74 -25.12 -15.67 -5.08
N GLY A 75 -24.50 -15.28 -6.21
CA GLY A 75 -23.65 -16.15 -7.01
C GLY A 75 -24.42 -17.27 -7.71
N ASN A 76 -25.56 -16.99 -8.28
CA ASN A 76 -26.38 -18.02 -8.98
C ASN A 76 -26.39 -17.78 -10.49
N ALA A 77 -25.42 -18.36 -11.20
CA ALA A 77 -25.32 -18.25 -12.65
C ALA A 77 -26.56 -18.78 -13.42
N ALA A 78 -27.23 -19.82 -12.92
CA ALA A 78 -28.44 -20.33 -13.54
C ALA A 78 -29.62 -19.35 -13.43
N MET A 79 -29.68 -18.59 -12.35
CA MET A 79 -30.64 -17.53 -12.14
C MET A 79 -30.34 -16.32 -13.03
N LEU A 80 -29.06 -15.93 -13.12
CA LEU A 80 -28.61 -14.91 -14.06
C LEU A 80 -28.96 -15.26 -15.49
N THR A 81 -28.70 -16.50 -15.92
CA THR A 81 -29.07 -16.97 -17.25
C THR A 81 -30.58 -16.83 -17.48
N ALA A 82 -31.42 -17.27 -16.54
CA ALA A 82 -32.86 -17.17 -16.68
C ALA A 82 -33.36 -15.72 -16.80
N LEU A 83 -32.78 -14.80 -16.05
CA LEU A 83 -33.09 -13.37 -16.10
C LEU A 83 -32.60 -12.72 -17.40
N LEU A 84 -31.38 -13.05 -17.86
CA LEU A 84 -30.81 -12.53 -19.11
C LEU A 84 -31.54 -13.04 -20.33
N ASP A 85 -31.91 -14.34 -20.38
CA ASP A 85 -32.72 -14.94 -21.46
C ASP A 85 -34.11 -14.32 -21.55
N ALA A 86 -34.67 -13.83 -20.45
CA ALA A 86 -35.91 -13.09 -20.39
C ALA A 86 -35.76 -11.59 -20.78
N GLY A 87 -34.61 -11.16 -21.22
CA GLY A 87 -34.35 -9.78 -21.67
C GLY A 87 -33.78 -8.86 -20.56
N GLY A 88 -33.19 -9.42 -19.52
CA GLY A 88 -32.46 -8.68 -18.52
C GLY A 88 -31.21 -7.97 -19.12
N ASP A 89 -30.94 -6.76 -18.69
CA ASP A 89 -29.80 -5.99 -19.17
C ASP A 89 -28.52 -6.39 -18.42
N ALA A 90 -27.58 -7.07 -19.09
CA ALA A 90 -26.28 -7.46 -18.53
C ALA A 90 -25.42 -6.27 -18.08
N ASN A 91 -25.74 -5.05 -18.54
CA ASN A 91 -25.08 -3.80 -18.20
C ASN A 91 -25.89 -2.94 -17.21
N ALA A 92 -26.95 -3.50 -16.62
CA ALA A 92 -27.67 -2.80 -15.58
C ALA A 92 -26.72 -2.33 -14.49
N ALA A 93 -26.91 -1.08 -14.03
CA ALA A 93 -26.12 -0.47 -12.99
C ALA A 93 -27.03 0.15 -11.92
N PHE A 94 -26.58 0.14 -10.68
CA PHE A 94 -27.31 0.73 -9.55
C PHE A 94 -26.47 1.70 -8.76
N GLY A 95 -27.09 2.48 -7.91
CA GLY A 95 -26.42 3.45 -7.05
C GLY A 95 -25.48 4.37 -7.84
N GLU A 96 -24.21 4.31 -7.49
CA GLU A 96 -23.15 5.10 -8.14
C GLU A 96 -22.62 4.47 -9.45
N GLY A 97 -23.42 3.67 -10.13
CA GLY A 97 -23.04 3.06 -11.42
C GLY A 97 -22.36 1.69 -11.31
N GLU A 98 -22.44 1.03 -10.15
CA GLU A 98 -21.94 -0.34 -9.99
C GLU A 98 -22.73 -1.28 -10.89
N THR A 99 -22.06 -1.95 -11.83
CA THR A 99 -22.71 -2.88 -12.76
C THR A 99 -22.86 -4.28 -12.17
N VAL A 100 -23.77 -5.06 -12.74
CA VAL A 100 -23.94 -6.48 -12.35
C VAL A 100 -22.62 -7.25 -12.50
N LEU A 101 -21.82 -6.94 -13.55
CA LEU A 101 -20.52 -7.57 -13.77
C LEU A 101 -19.51 -7.24 -12.66
N MET A 102 -19.52 -6.00 -12.15
CA MET A 102 -18.68 -5.61 -11.00
C MET A 102 -19.09 -6.37 -9.74
N THR A 103 -20.39 -6.46 -9.49
CA THR A 103 -20.93 -7.23 -8.36
C THR A 103 -20.50 -8.70 -8.41
N ALA A 104 -20.64 -9.36 -9.57
CA ALA A 104 -20.23 -10.75 -9.77
C ALA A 104 -18.71 -10.93 -9.63
N ALA A 105 -17.92 -9.99 -10.16
CA ALA A 105 -16.45 -10.02 -10.08
C ALA A 105 -15.95 -9.90 -8.63
N ARG A 106 -16.56 -9.02 -7.85
CA ARG A 106 -16.28 -8.88 -6.41
C ARG A 106 -16.70 -10.10 -5.61
N ALA A 107 -17.87 -10.69 -5.94
CA ALA A 107 -18.38 -11.86 -5.26
C ALA A 107 -17.55 -13.14 -5.53
N GLY A 108 -16.71 -13.14 -6.55
CA GLY A 108 -15.88 -14.29 -6.90
C GLY A 108 -16.60 -15.40 -7.66
N ASP A 109 -17.79 -15.14 -8.19
CA ASP A 109 -18.55 -16.17 -8.92
C ASP A 109 -18.15 -16.18 -10.41
N THR A 110 -17.22 -17.07 -10.73
CA THR A 110 -16.67 -17.25 -12.08
C THR A 110 -17.74 -17.56 -13.13
N GLU A 111 -18.74 -18.37 -12.79
CA GLU A 111 -19.80 -18.76 -13.73
C GLU A 111 -20.78 -17.60 -14.01
N SER A 112 -21.08 -16.79 -13.00
CA SER A 112 -21.85 -15.55 -13.18
C SER A 112 -21.13 -14.55 -14.08
N VAL A 113 -19.82 -14.38 -13.90
CA VAL A 113 -19.00 -13.51 -14.76
C VAL A 113 -18.99 -14.00 -16.20
N LYS A 114 -18.78 -15.30 -16.45
CA LYS A 114 -18.87 -15.89 -17.80
C LYS A 114 -20.23 -15.65 -18.44
N THR A 115 -21.29 -15.89 -17.67
CA THR A 115 -22.67 -15.70 -18.15
C THR A 115 -22.93 -14.26 -18.56
N LEU A 116 -22.52 -13.29 -17.71
CA LEU A 116 -22.69 -11.87 -18.00
C LEU A 116 -21.91 -11.42 -19.23
N LEU A 117 -20.63 -11.85 -19.36
CA LEU A 117 -19.80 -11.55 -20.53
C LEU A 117 -20.39 -12.14 -21.81
N ALA A 118 -20.90 -13.38 -21.77
CA ALA A 118 -21.58 -14.04 -22.92
C ALA A 118 -22.83 -13.29 -23.37
N HIS A 119 -23.50 -12.56 -22.46
CA HIS A 119 -24.67 -11.73 -22.76
C HIS A 119 -24.35 -10.24 -22.99
N GLY A 120 -23.07 -9.92 -23.28
CA GLY A 120 -22.68 -8.57 -23.67
C GLY A 120 -22.37 -7.63 -22.49
N GLY A 121 -22.08 -8.17 -21.34
CA GLY A 121 -21.54 -7.41 -20.22
C GLY A 121 -20.24 -6.71 -20.60
N LYS A 122 -20.12 -5.41 -20.31
CA LYS A 122 -18.97 -4.57 -20.68
C LYS A 122 -17.88 -4.65 -19.64
N PRO A 123 -16.69 -5.25 -19.93
CA PRO A 123 -15.64 -5.43 -18.95
C PRO A 123 -15.02 -4.10 -18.46
N ASP A 124 -15.05 -3.05 -19.31
CA ASP A 124 -14.48 -1.73 -19.02
C ASP A 124 -15.49 -0.70 -18.54
N ALA A 125 -16.72 -1.12 -18.21
CA ALA A 125 -17.65 -0.22 -17.53
C ALA A 125 -17.04 0.25 -16.20
N THR A 126 -17.28 1.52 -15.85
CA THR A 126 -16.78 2.12 -14.62
C THR A 126 -17.92 2.58 -13.74
N GLU A 127 -17.81 2.41 -12.44
CA GLU A 127 -18.69 3.10 -11.50
C GLU A 127 -18.30 4.59 -11.38
N ASN A 128 -19.23 5.42 -10.89
CA ASN A 128 -19.13 6.89 -10.97
C ASN A 128 -18.32 7.53 -9.84
N TRP A 129 -18.05 6.78 -8.75
CA TRP A 129 -17.37 7.35 -7.59
C TRP A 129 -15.86 7.32 -7.76
N HIS A 130 -15.30 6.13 -7.93
CA HIS A 130 -13.86 5.93 -8.08
C HIS A 130 -13.42 5.58 -9.49
N GLY A 131 -14.36 5.40 -10.42
CA GLY A 131 -14.07 4.97 -11.78
C GLY A 131 -13.46 3.57 -11.84
N GLN A 132 -13.80 2.71 -10.88
CA GLN A 132 -13.29 1.36 -10.83
C GLN A 132 -14.02 0.47 -11.82
N THR A 133 -13.33 -0.56 -12.33
CA THR A 133 -13.85 -1.58 -13.24
C THR A 133 -14.03 -2.92 -12.54
N ALA A 134 -14.71 -3.87 -13.20
CA ALA A 134 -14.81 -5.25 -12.74
C ALA A 134 -13.43 -5.90 -12.56
N LEU A 135 -12.45 -5.57 -13.43
CA LEU A 135 -11.07 -6.07 -13.34
C LEU A 135 -10.37 -5.61 -12.04
N MET A 136 -10.56 -4.34 -11.65
CA MET A 136 -10.00 -3.82 -10.41
C MET A 136 -10.61 -4.51 -9.18
N TRP A 137 -11.92 -4.74 -9.19
CA TRP A 137 -12.61 -5.44 -8.10
C TRP A 137 -12.16 -6.90 -7.96
N ALA A 138 -12.07 -7.62 -9.08
CA ALA A 138 -11.53 -8.98 -9.08
C ALA A 138 -10.07 -9.03 -8.60
N ALA A 139 -9.26 -8.03 -8.95
CA ALA A 139 -7.87 -7.93 -8.55
C ALA A 139 -7.70 -7.63 -7.05
N ILE A 140 -8.55 -6.77 -6.47
CA ILE A 140 -8.60 -6.50 -5.02
C ILE A 140 -8.88 -7.77 -4.23
N GLU A 141 -9.87 -8.54 -4.65
CA GLU A 141 -10.34 -9.74 -3.93
C GLU A 141 -9.54 -11.02 -4.29
N ASN A 142 -8.46 -10.90 -5.08
CA ASN A 142 -7.62 -12.01 -5.56
C ASN A 142 -8.36 -13.10 -6.34
N HIS A 143 -9.40 -12.72 -7.09
CA HIS A 143 -10.14 -13.66 -7.94
C HIS A 143 -9.43 -13.86 -9.29
N ALA A 144 -8.30 -14.56 -9.29
CA ALA A 144 -7.40 -14.70 -10.43
C ALA A 144 -8.07 -15.29 -11.68
N ASP A 145 -8.99 -16.23 -11.52
CA ASP A 145 -9.74 -16.80 -12.66
C ASP A 145 -10.67 -15.77 -13.30
N ILE A 146 -11.27 -14.89 -12.49
CA ILE A 146 -12.12 -13.81 -12.97
C ILE A 146 -11.26 -12.72 -13.63
N VAL A 147 -10.12 -12.39 -13.06
CA VAL A 147 -9.12 -11.51 -13.70
C VAL A 147 -8.80 -12.00 -15.11
N GLN A 148 -8.49 -13.30 -15.25
CA GLN A 148 -8.22 -13.89 -16.57
C GLN A 148 -9.40 -13.77 -17.52
N LEU A 149 -10.64 -14.10 -17.07
CA LEU A 149 -11.84 -14.01 -17.89
C LEU A 149 -12.12 -12.59 -18.40
N LEU A 150 -11.92 -11.59 -17.53
CA LEU A 150 -12.13 -10.19 -17.90
C LEU A 150 -11.08 -9.72 -18.91
N LEU A 151 -9.81 -10.13 -18.75
CA LEU A 151 -8.74 -9.86 -19.71
C LEU A 151 -8.99 -10.54 -21.05
N ASP A 152 -9.44 -11.80 -21.06
CA ASP A 152 -9.81 -12.54 -22.27
C ASP A 152 -11.01 -11.91 -22.99
N ALA A 153 -11.89 -11.24 -22.22
CA ALA A 153 -13.01 -10.46 -22.76
C ALA A 153 -12.61 -9.05 -23.24
N GLY A 154 -11.32 -8.69 -23.17
CA GLY A 154 -10.78 -7.44 -23.68
C GLY A 154 -10.75 -6.29 -22.69
N ALA A 155 -10.80 -6.56 -21.39
CA ALA A 155 -10.60 -5.52 -20.36
C ALA A 155 -9.24 -4.84 -20.54
N GLU A 156 -9.20 -3.51 -20.44
CA GLU A 156 -7.97 -2.72 -20.50
C GLU A 156 -7.13 -2.97 -19.24
N VAL A 157 -5.99 -3.67 -19.39
CA VAL A 157 -5.16 -4.14 -18.27
C VAL A 157 -4.61 -3.00 -17.41
N ASP A 158 -4.22 -1.88 -18.02
CA ASP A 158 -3.62 -0.71 -17.35
C ASP A 158 -4.60 0.46 -17.19
N ARG A 159 -5.90 0.20 -17.37
CA ARG A 159 -6.90 1.21 -17.07
C ARG A 159 -6.76 1.65 -15.61
N ALA A 160 -6.65 2.96 -15.41
CA ALA A 160 -6.58 3.54 -14.07
C ALA A 160 -7.97 3.96 -13.58
N SER A 161 -8.21 3.83 -12.29
CA SER A 161 -9.38 4.40 -11.62
C SER A 161 -9.41 5.92 -11.72
N THR A 162 -10.54 6.56 -11.45
CA THR A 162 -10.67 8.01 -11.54
C THR A 162 -9.81 8.69 -10.50
N LYS A 163 -9.00 9.66 -10.94
CA LYS A 163 -8.27 10.55 -10.05
C LYS A 163 -9.20 11.69 -9.60
N HIS A 164 -9.36 11.83 -8.31
CA HIS A 164 -10.14 12.92 -7.72
C HIS A 164 -9.25 14.04 -7.22
N ASP A 165 -9.55 15.28 -7.64
CA ASP A 165 -8.97 16.49 -7.07
C ASP A 165 -9.74 16.89 -5.80
N TRP A 166 -9.69 16.04 -4.77
CA TRP A 166 -10.29 16.40 -3.50
C TRP A 166 -9.52 17.55 -2.87
N VAL A 167 -10.22 18.65 -2.64
CA VAL A 167 -9.72 19.73 -1.76
C VAL A 167 -9.39 19.11 -0.41
N LYS A 168 -8.17 19.34 0.06
CA LYS A 168 -7.72 18.85 1.37
C LYS A 168 -8.65 19.35 2.45
N ILE A 169 -9.52 18.47 2.95
CA ILE A 169 -10.31 18.78 4.13
C ILE A 169 -9.41 18.42 5.32
N SER A 170 -8.84 19.46 5.93
CA SER A 170 -8.16 19.32 7.22
C SER A 170 -9.23 19.10 8.29
N TYR A 171 -9.38 17.88 8.77
CA TYR A 171 -10.15 17.64 9.98
C TYR A 171 -9.27 17.89 11.19
N SER A 172 -9.67 18.82 12.04
CA SER A 172 -8.94 19.25 13.23
C SER A 172 -9.12 18.32 14.43
N GLU A 173 -9.00 17.03 14.25
CA GLU A 173 -8.76 16.13 15.37
C GLU A 173 -7.29 15.70 15.34
N GLY A 174 -6.46 16.46 16.07
CA GLY A 174 -5.06 16.11 16.28
C GLY A 174 -4.08 16.50 15.17
N ASN A 175 -4.38 17.49 14.33
CA ASN A 175 -3.48 18.07 13.32
C ASN A 175 -2.87 17.10 12.30
N VAL A 176 -3.48 15.94 12.06
CA VAL A 176 -3.00 14.98 11.07
C VAL A 176 -3.83 15.08 9.80
N PRO A 177 -3.25 15.53 8.67
CA PRO A 177 -3.94 15.49 7.40
C PRO A 177 -4.26 14.03 7.04
N LYS A 178 -5.54 13.66 7.06
CA LYS A 178 -5.95 12.37 6.48
C LYS A 178 -5.84 12.52 4.96
N THR A 179 -4.81 11.94 4.37
CA THR A 179 -4.73 11.80 2.92
C THR A 179 -5.81 10.82 2.49
N ARG A 180 -6.81 11.30 1.76
CA ARG A 180 -7.76 10.43 1.09
C ARG A 180 -7.07 9.79 -0.11
N ASP A 181 -7.46 8.56 -0.42
CA ASP A 181 -7.12 7.92 -1.69
C ASP A 181 -7.61 8.84 -2.83
N LEU A 182 -6.67 9.37 -3.61
CA LEU A 182 -7.00 10.25 -4.73
C LEU A 182 -7.40 9.45 -5.98
N GLY A 183 -7.37 8.11 -5.90
CA GLY A 183 -7.60 7.24 -7.04
C GLY A 183 -6.43 7.26 -8.05
N GLY A 184 -6.71 6.85 -9.28
CA GLY A 184 -5.71 6.75 -10.34
C GLY A 184 -4.88 5.46 -10.27
N LEU A 185 -5.33 4.45 -9.54
CA LEU A 185 -4.67 3.15 -9.45
C LEU A 185 -5.14 2.21 -10.57
N THR A 186 -4.22 1.41 -11.10
CA THR A 186 -4.52 0.29 -12.00
C THR A 186 -4.91 -0.97 -11.21
N ALA A 187 -5.46 -1.97 -11.89
CA ALA A 187 -5.77 -3.27 -11.30
C ALA A 187 -4.54 -3.92 -10.65
N LEU A 188 -3.35 -3.80 -11.27
CA LEU A 188 -2.10 -4.31 -10.73
C LEU A 188 -1.69 -3.61 -9.42
N GLN A 189 -1.86 -2.30 -9.35
CA GLN A 189 -1.56 -1.54 -8.13
C GLN A 189 -2.52 -1.86 -6.99
N PHE A 190 -3.81 -2.02 -7.29
CA PHE A 190 -4.78 -2.52 -6.31
C PHE A 190 -4.40 -3.91 -5.79
N ALA A 191 -4.13 -4.86 -6.69
CA ALA A 191 -3.71 -6.22 -6.33
C ALA A 191 -2.44 -6.24 -5.48
N ALA A 192 -1.44 -5.43 -5.83
CA ALA A 192 -0.18 -5.33 -5.08
C ALA A 192 -0.37 -4.72 -3.68
N ARG A 193 -1.28 -3.74 -3.56
CA ARG A 193 -1.63 -3.11 -2.28
C ARG A 193 -2.32 -4.08 -1.32
N GLU A 194 -3.20 -4.93 -1.85
CA GLU A 194 -3.98 -5.90 -1.06
C GLU A 194 -3.25 -7.25 -0.88
N GLY A 195 -2.12 -7.47 -1.57
CA GLY A 195 -1.37 -8.73 -1.51
C GLY A 195 -1.96 -9.86 -2.34
N SER A 196 -2.77 -9.53 -3.34
CA SER A 196 -3.49 -10.46 -4.23
C SER A 196 -2.55 -11.10 -5.24
N ALA A 197 -1.72 -12.06 -4.80
CA ALA A 197 -0.60 -12.59 -5.55
C ALA A 197 -1.01 -13.28 -6.86
N GLU A 198 -2.06 -14.11 -6.83
CA GLU A 198 -2.51 -14.81 -8.05
C GLU A 198 -3.09 -13.83 -9.08
N ALA A 199 -3.77 -12.76 -8.63
CA ALA A 199 -4.25 -11.70 -9.52
C ALA A 199 -3.08 -10.93 -10.14
N VAL A 200 -2.04 -10.60 -9.35
CA VAL A 200 -0.80 -9.97 -9.86
C VAL A 200 -0.16 -10.82 -10.95
N GLU A 201 -0.08 -12.14 -10.76
CA GLU A 201 0.47 -13.05 -11.76
C GLU A 201 -0.29 -12.97 -13.11
N LYS A 202 -1.62 -12.96 -13.05
CA LYS A 202 -2.47 -12.88 -14.25
C LYS A 202 -2.32 -11.53 -14.96
N LEU A 203 -2.33 -10.43 -14.20
CA LEU A 203 -2.19 -9.08 -14.74
C LEU A 203 -0.81 -8.89 -15.42
N LEU A 204 0.26 -9.33 -14.78
CA LEU A 204 1.61 -9.28 -15.37
C LEU A 204 1.73 -10.15 -16.62
N ALA A 205 1.14 -11.35 -16.62
CA ALA A 205 1.11 -12.22 -17.79
C ALA A 205 0.34 -11.61 -18.97
N ALA A 206 -0.66 -10.76 -18.69
CA ALA A 206 -1.41 -10.01 -19.68
C ALA A 206 -0.73 -8.71 -20.13
N GLY A 207 0.48 -8.39 -19.61
CA GLY A 207 1.27 -7.25 -20.01
C GLY A 207 1.03 -5.98 -19.20
N ALA A 208 0.45 -6.07 -18.00
CA ALA A 208 0.34 -4.92 -17.10
C ALA A 208 1.71 -4.28 -16.85
N ASP A 209 1.76 -2.94 -16.80
CA ASP A 209 3.00 -2.22 -16.51
C ASP A 209 3.42 -2.41 -15.04
N ALA A 210 4.41 -3.30 -14.84
CA ALA A 210 4.94 -3.62 -13.53
C ALA A 210 5.62 -2.44 -12.80
N ASN A 211 5.94 -1.36 -13.52
CA ASN A 211 6.63 -0.18 -13.02
C ASN A 211 5.75 1.07 -13.01
N ALA A 212 4.48 0.94 -13.37
CA ALA A 212 3.55 2.07 -13.33
C ALA A 212 3.51 2.67 -11.93
N ALA A 213 3.76 3.97 -11.84
CA ALA A 213 3.69 4.70 -10.57
C ALA A 213 2.30 5.31 -10.40
N GLU A 214 1.68 5.12 -9.23
CA GLU A 214 0.39 5.76 -8.93
C GLU A 214 0.57 7.28 -8.79
N PRO A 215 -0.47 8.09 -9.10
CA PRO A 215 -0.28 9.52 -9.30
C PRO A 215 -0.06 10.33 -8.02
N MET A 216 -0.41 9.79 -6.85
CA MET A 216 -0.34 10.56 -5.60
C MET A 216 1.06 10.56 -5.00
N TYR A 217 1.63 9.38 -4.88
CA TYR A 217 2.86 9.12 -4.16
C TYR A 217 3.94 8.55 -5.08
N GLN A 218 3.63 8.37 -6.33
CA GLN A 218 4.55 7.78 -7.31
C GLN A 218 5.06 6.40 -6.87
N LEU A 219 4.19 5.67 -6.14
CA LEU A 219 4.53 4.32 -5.68
C LEU A 219 4.27 3.30 -6.78
N THR A 220 5.25 2.45 -7.00
CA THR A 220 5.15 1.30 -7.91
C THR A 220 4.43 0.12 -7.24
N PRO A 221 3.94 -0.89 -7.99
CA PRO A 221 3.37 -2.11 -7.41
C PRO A 221 4.30 -2.77 -6.38
N LEU A 222 5.61 -2.82 -6.63
CA LEU A 222 6.59 -3.33 -5.68
C LEU A 222 6.59 -2.54 -4.37
N GLN A 223 6.59 -1.22 -4.45
CA GLN A 223 6.57 -0.35 -3.28
C GLN A 223 5.26 -0.46 -2.49
N LEU A 224 4.13 -0.61 -3.17
CA LEU A 224 2.84 -0.86 -2.54
C LEU A 224 2.83 -2.18 -1.77
N ALA A 225 3.37 -3.25 -2.35
CA ALA A 225 3.50 -4.53 -1.67
C ALA A 225 4.42 -4.44 -0.43
N ILE A 226 5.58 -3.77 -0.53
CA ILE A 226 6.51 -3.57 0.59
C ILE A 226 5.82 -2.80 1.73
N LEU A 227 5.20 -1.66 1.43
CA LEU A 227 4.59 -0.78 2.43
C LEU A 227 3.41 -1.42 3.17
N ASN A 228 2.72 -2.37 2.55
CA ASN A 228 1.61 -3.09 3.15
C ASN A 228 2.03 -4.44 3.78
N GLY A 229 3.34 -4.77 3.74
CA GLY A 229 3.87 -5.96 4.39
C GLY A 229 3.62 -7.26 3.62
N HIS A 230 3.33 -7.19 2.33
CA HIS A 230 3.18 -8.34 1.44
C HIS A 230 4.54 -8.79 0.91
N TYR A 231 5.39 -9.30 1.82
CA TYR A 231 6.81 -9.57 1.53
C TYR A 231 7.02 -10.74 0.56
N ILE A 232 6.14 -11.75 0.58
CA ILE A 232 6.16 -12.84 -0.40
C ILE A 232 5.94 -12.27 -1.80
N LEU A 233 4.92 -11.44 -1.96
CA LEU A 233 4.62 -10.79 -3.24
C LEU A 233 5.75 -9.85 -3.67
N ALA A 234 6.25 -9.02 -2.76
CA ALA A 234 7.37 -8.12 -3.05
C ALA A 234 8.59 -8.90 -3.57
N LYS A 235 8.94 -10.01 -2.93
CA LYS A 235 10.04 -10.87 -3.37
C LYS A 235 9.77 -11.49 -4.75
N SER A 236 8.56 -11.98 -5.01
CA SER A 236 8.16 -12.48 -6.33
C SER A 236 8.32 -11.42 -7.42
N LEU A 237 7.88 -10.17 -7.16
CA LEU A 237 8.04 -9.05 -8.09
C LEU A 237 9.53 -8.77 -8.37
N ILE A 238 10.38 -8.74 -7.33
CA ILE A 238 11.83 -8.56 -7.47
C ILE A 238 12.43 -9.67 -8.34
N GLU A 239 12.10 -10.93 -8.08
CA GLU A 239 12.58 -12.08 -8.84
C GLU A 239 12.19 -12.03 -10.32
N ARG A 240 11.04 -11.46 -10.65
CA ARG A 240 10.56 -11.23 -12.01
C ARG A 240 11.26 -10.09 -12.75
N GLY A 241 12.04 -9.28 -12.06
CA GLY A 241 12.83 -8.23 -12.68
C GLY A 241 12.11 -6.90 -12.84
N VAL A 242 11.14 -6.59 -12.00
CA VAL A 242 10.59 -5.22 -11.92
C VAL A 242 11.67 -4.21 -11.56
N GLY A 243 11.44 -2.93 -11.84
CA GLY A 243 12.36 -1.85 -11.47
C GLY A 243 12.58 -1.79 -9.96
N ILE A 244 13.83 -1.65 -9.54
CA ILE A 244 14.23 -1.65 -8.13
C ILE A 244 14.96 -0.38 -7.68
N ASP A 245 15.33 0.50 -8.64
CA ASP A 245 16.09 1.75 -8.38
C ASP A 245 15.17 2.95 -8.12
N ASP A 246 14.02 2.69 -7.54
CA ASP A 246 12.92 3.63 -7.35
C ASP A 246 12.74 4.07 -5.87
N GLY A 247 13.64 3.65 -4.98
CA GLY A 247 13.53 3.85 -3.54
C GLY A 247 12.96 2.65 -2.78
N SER A 248 12.71 1.52 -3.45
CA SER A 248 12.18 0.30 -2.83
C SER A 248 13.07 -0.22 -1.70
N LEU A 249 14.40 -0.12 -1.84
CA LEU A 249 15.34 -0.53 -0.80
C LEU A 249 15.16 0.30 0.50
N TYR A 250 15.07 1.62 0.36
CA TYR A 250 14.81 2.48 1.51
C TYR A 250 13.49 2.15 2.18
N LEU A 251 12.43 1.97 1.39
CA LEU A 251 11.09 1.63 1.90
C LEU A 251 11.05 0.29 2.62
N ALA A 252 11.79 -0.72 2.15
CA ALA A 252 11.87 -2.01 2.82
C ALA A 252 12.55 -1.87 4.19
N VAL A 253 13.62 -1.08 4.28
CA VAL A 253 14.29 -0.76 5.56
C VAL A 253 13.39 0.08 6.46
N ASP A 254 12.71 1.09 5.92
CA ASP A 254 11.79 1.94 6.67
C ASP A 254 10.62 1.13 7.23
N THR A 255 10.00 0.27 6.39
CA THR A 255 8.88 -0.59 6.79
C THR A 255 9.25 -1.52 7.94
N ARG A 256 10.44 -2.14 7.88
CA ARG A 256 10.97 -2.98 8.95
C ARG A 256 11.16 -2.23 10.28
N ASN A 257 11.53 -0.95 10.19
CA ASN A 257 11.88 -0.11 11.32
C ASN A 257 10.76 0.89 11.69
N LEU A 258 9.55 0.68 11.17
CA LEU A 258 8.39 1.47 11.57
C LEU A 258 8.05 1.20 13.03
N GLY A 259 8.02 2.27 13.83
CA GLY A 259 7.45 2.25 15.16
C GLY A 259 5.92 2.16 15.12
N PHE A 260 5.31 2.12 16.29
CA PHE A 260 3.85 2.12 16.40
C PHE A 260 3.24 3.43 15.89
N TYR A 261 2.43 3.36 14.84
CA TYR A 261 1.62 4.47 14.36
C TYR A 261 0.18 4.31 14.82
N ALA A 262 -0.33 5.29 15.56
CA ALA A 262 -1.70 5.27 16.06
C ALA A 262 -2.77 5.25 14.96
N GLN A 263 -2.41 5.60 13.72
CA GLN A 263 -3.35 5.79 12.61
C GLN A 263 -3.15 4.83 11.44
N ARG A 264 -2.09 4.02 11.45
CA ARG A 264 -1.83 2.98 10.46
C ARG A 264 -1.46 1.70 11.17
N PRO A 265 -2.06 0.56 10.84
CA PRO A 265 -1.60 -0.72 11.36
C PRO A 265 -0.14 -0.91 10.95
N ASN A 266 0.71 -1.33 11.90
CA ASN A 266 2.07 -1.71 11.56
C ASN A 266 2.02 -2.86 10.56
N PRO A 267 2.87 -2.84 9.52
CA PRO A 267 3.03 -4.00 8.67
C PRO A 267 3.42 -5.21 9.53
N PRO A 268 3.04 -6.42 9.16
CA PRO A 268 3.41 -7.61 9.89
C PRO A 268 4.94 -7.75 9.93
N GLU A 269 5.48 -8.36 11.00
CA GLU A 269 6.92 -8.65 11.08
C GLU A 269 7.35 -9.61 9.98
N LYS A 270 6.43 -10.49 9.54
CA LYS A 270 6.64 -11.46 8.47
C LYS A 270 5.33 -11.75 7.75
N ASP A 271 5.48 -12.12 6.50
CA ASP A 271 4.45 -12.64 5.61
C ASP A 271 4.81 -14.11 5.29
N GLY A 272 4.06 -15.05 5.85
CA GLY A 272 4.49 -16.45 5.91
C GLY A 272 5.83 -16.57 6.66
N ASP A 273 6.85 -17.05 5.97
CA ASP A 273 8.23 -17.14 6.50
C ASP A 273 9.14 -16.01 5.98
N VAL A 274 8.62 -15.10 5.14
CA VAL A 274 9.39 -13.99 4.54
C VAL A 274 9.26 -12.75 5.42
N THR A 275 10.40 -12.11 5.66
CA THR A 275 10.51 -10.88 6.44
C THR A 275 10.87 -9.70 5.55
N ALA A 276 10.75 -8.47 6.07
CA ALA A 276 11.25 -7.29 5.38
C ALA A 276 12.78 -7.36 5.12
N LEU A 277 13.56 -8.05 5.98
CA LEU A 277 14.99 -8.27 5.76
C LEU A 277 15.25 -9.17 4.54
N ASP A 278 14.40 -10.17 4.30
CA ASP A 278 14.51 -11.01 3.09
C ASP A 278 14.24 -10.19 1.83
N VAL A 279 13.34 -9.21 1.89
CA VAL A 279 13.11 -8.27 0.78
C VAL A 279 14.32 -7.36 0.57
N VAL A 280 14.93 -6.84 1.64
CA VAL A 280 16.19 -6.06 1.58
C VAL A 280 17.29 -6.88 0.90
N ASN A 281 17.49 -8.14 1.33
CA ASN A 281 18.47 -9.04 0.73
C ASN A 281 18.18 -9.32 -0.76
N ALA A 282 16.92 -9.53 -1.12
CA ALA A 282 16.52 -9.76 -2.51
C ALA A 282 16.82 -8.54 -3.40
N LEU A 283 16.50 -7.33 -2.92
CA LEU A 283 16.80 -6.07 -3.63
C LEU A 283 18.31 -5.90 -3.84
N LEU A 284 19.11 -6.07 -2.81
CA LEU A 284 20.57 -5.95 -2.89
C LEU A 284 21.20 -7.01 -3.80
N THR A 285 20.73 -8.26 -3.73
CA THR A 285 21.18 -9.36 -4.60
C THR A 285 20.87 -9.07 -6.08
N ARG A 286 19.77 -8.37 -6.34
CA ARG A 286 19.39 -7.93 -7.68
C ARG A 286 20.15 -6.68 -8.15
N GLY A 287 20.99 -6.09 -7.31
CA GLY A 287 21.84 -4.95 -7.64
C GLY A 287 21.22 -3.59 -7.33
N ALA A 288 20.24 -3.51 -6.44
CA ALA A 288 19.76 -2.22 -5.94
C ALA A 288 20.94 -1.44 -5.35
N ASN A 289 21.07 -0.17 -5.73
CA ASN A 289 22.16 0.68 -5.23
C ASN A 289 21.92 1.02 -3.74
N PRO A 290 22.79 0.54 -2.82
CA PRO A 290 22.61 0.78 -1.39
C PRO A 290 22.79 2.24 -0.99
N ASP A 291 23.47 3.04 -1.81
CA ASP A 291 23.75 4.45 -1.57
C ASP A 291 22.73 5.38 -2.27
N SER A 292 21.72 4.83 -2.91
CA SER A 292 20.66 5.63 -3.52
C SER A 292 19.93 6.44 -2.45
N PRO A 293 19.95 7.77 -2.51
CA PRO A 293 19.20 8.58 -1.57
C PRO A 293 17.71 8.42 -1.86
N TYR A 294 16.91 8.33 -0.80
CA TYR A 294 15.47 8.39 -0.93
C TYR A 294 15.03 9.84 -1.22
N THR A 295 14.87 10.15 -2.48
CA THR A 295 14.49 11.49 -2.96
C THR A 295 12.98 11.67 -3.10
N LYS A 296 12.25 10.55 -3.24
CA LYS A 296 10.81 10.56 -3.12
C LYS A 296 10.55 10.71 -1.63
N GLY A 297 10.33 11.93 -1.14
CA GLY A 297 9.62 12.04 0.13
C GLY A 297 8.45 11.08 0.04
N LEU A 298 7.93 10.57 1.16
CA LEU A 298 6.58 9.98 1.15
C LEU A 298 5.68 11.05 0.57
N PRO A 299 5.09 10.79 -0.48
CA PRO A 299 5.26 11.35 -1.80
C PRO A 299 4.94 12.82 -1.85
N GLU A 300 5.80 13.57 -2.39
CA GLU A 300 5.48 14.89 -2.90
C GLU A 300 4.51 14.67 -4.06
N GLY A 301 3.22 14.55 -3.75
CA GLY A 301 2.19 14.57 -4.76
C GLY A 301 2.39 15.81 -5.63
N VAL A 302 2.21 15.68 -6.92
CA VAL A 302 2.15 16.83 -7.83
C VAL A 302 1.05 17.74 -7.31
N LEU A 303 1.46 18.75 -6.56
CA LEU A 303 0.54 19.79 -6.11
C LEU A 303 0.27 20.71 -7.29
N PRO A 304 -0.96 21.19 -7.44
CA PRO A 304 -1.22 22.29 -8.36
C PRO A 304 -0.22 23.41 -8.10
N GLU A 305 0.24 24.06 -9.18
CA GLU A 305 1.15 25.19 -9.10
C GLU A 305 0.63 26.23 -8.07
N GLY A 306 1.43 26.54 -7.06
CA GLY A 306 1.06 27.45 -5.96
C GLY A 306 0.40 26.80 -4.73
N ALA A 307 0.12 25.51 -4.72
CA ALA A 307 -0.33 24.83 -3.52
C ALA A 307 0.85 24.58 -2.58
N ALA A 308 0.69 24.92 -1.30
CA ALA A 308 1.68 24.57 -0.29
C ALA A 308 1.82 23.04 -0.25
N ARG A 309 3.06 22.54 -0.39
CA ARG A 309 3.35 21.10 -0.25
C ARG A 309 2.77 20.62 1.08
N PRO A 310 1.94 19.56 1.11
CA PRO A 310 1.62 18.97 2.38
C PRO A 310 2.94 18.52 2.99
N ARG A 311 3.38 19.24 4.01
CA ARG A 311 4.30 18.57 4.94
C ARG A 311 3.54 17.33 5.36
N LEU A 312 4.09 16.15 5.07
CA LEU A 312 3.74 15.00 5.87
C LEU A 312 3.75 15.49 7.30
N PRO A 313 2.74 15.17 8.12
CA PRO A 313 2.83 15.51 9.52
C PRO A 313 4.22 15.06 9.93
N GLU A 314 5.01 16.02 10.38
CA GLU A 314 6.32 15.71 10.96
C GLU A 314 6.05 14.49 11.81
N ARG A 315 6.70 13.36 11.47
CA ARG A 315 6.43 12.06 12.10
C ARG A 315 6.87 12.19 13.56
N THR A 316 6.05 12.84 14.34
CA THR A 316 6.24 13.03 15.78
C THR A 316 5.41 11.97 16.51
N VAL A 317 5.82 10.73 16.37
CA VAL A 317 5.44 9.70 17.35
C VAL A 317 6.62 9.54 18.28
N ALA A 318 6.38 9.53 19.59
CA ALA A 318 7.42 9.30 20.57
C ALA A 318 8.14 7.97 20.24
N GLY A 319 9.37 8.07 19.73
CA GLY A 319 10.17 6.93 19.24
C GLY A 319 10.52 6.98 17.76
N ASP A 320 9.92 7.83 16.95
CA ASP A 320 10.29 7.97 15.54
C ASP A 320 11.56 8.81 15.41
N ILE A 321 12.55 8.20 14.81
CA ILE A 321 13.79 8.87 14.45
C ILE A 321 13.58 9.47 13.07
N GLU A 322 13.42 10.79 13.04
CA GLU A 322 13.32 11.54 11.81
C GLU A 322 14.67 11.49 11.08
N VAL A 323 14.67 10.94 9.89
CA VAL A 323 15.86 10.88 9.04
C VAL A 323 15.83 12.11 8.12
N PRO A 324 16.99 12.80 7.92
CA PRO A 324 17.06 13.98 7.08
C PRO A 324 16.70 13.70 5.61
N PRO A 325 16.28 14.71 4.85
CA PRO A 325 16.10 14.60 3.39
C PRO A 325 17.40 14.11 2.72
N GLY A 326 17.24 13.28 1.69
CA GLY A 326 18.38 12.67 1.00
C GLY A 326 19.01 11.49 1.74
N ALA A 327 18.37 11.00 2.80
CA ALA A 327 18.87 9.85 3.54
C ALA A 327 18.83 8.56 2.69
N THR A 328 19.84 7.72 2.89
CA THR A 328 19.94 6.38 2.31
C THR A 328 19.31 5.31 3.19
N ALA A 329 19.19 4.09 2.66
CA ALA A 329 18.78 2.94 3.44
C ALA A 329 19.69 2.73 4.67
N LEU A 330 20.98 3.01 4.54
CA LEU A 330 21.95 2.92 5.64
C LEU A 330 21.67 3.94 6.74
N ASP A 331 21.35 5.19 6.39
CA ASP A 331 20.96 6.22 7.36
C ASP A 331 19.73 5.80 8.15
N ARG A 332 18.71 5.25 7.45
CA ARG A 332 17.50 4.80 8.10
C ARG A 332 17.72 3.63 9.05
N ALA A 333 18.54 2.66 8.64
CA ALA A 333 18.92 1.52 9.47
C ALA A 333 19.76 1.95 10.69
N ALA A 334 20.73 2.87 10.49
CA ALA A 334 21.57 3.43 11.54
C ALA A 334 20.73 4.19 12.58
N ALA A 335 19.77 5.00 12.12
CA ALA A 335 18.84 5.73 12.98
C ALA A 335 18.05 4.78 13.90
N ALA A 336 17.64 3.63 13.38
CA ALA A 336 16.91 2.60 14.12
C ALA A 336 17.83 1.67 14.95
N ALA A 337 19.14 1.77 14.80
CA ALA A 337 20.12 0.82 15.33
C ALA A 337 19.83 -0.65 14.93
N ASP A 338 19.40 -0.85 13.68
CA ASP A 338 19.11 -2.18 13.15
C ASP A 338 20.38 -2.87 12.67
N PHE A 339 20.99 -3.67 13.57
CA PHE A 339 22.25 -4.36 13.31
C PHE A 339 22.19 -5.20 12.02
N ALA A 340 21.13 -5.99 11.86
CA ALA A 340 21.03 -6.91 10.74
C ALA A 340 21.04 -6.17 9.39
N VAL A 341 20.27 -5.09 9.28
CA VAL A 341 20.20 -4.29 8.05
C VAL A 341 21.48 -3.51 7.82
N VAL A 342 22.06 -2.87 8.86
CA VAL A 342 23.34 -2.14 8.72
C VAL A 342 24.45 -3.06 8.24
N ALA A 343 24.58 -4.25 8.85
CA ALA A 343 25.58 -5.24 8.43
C ALA A 343 25.36 -5.66 6.98
N THR A 344 24.13 -6.04 6.64
CA THR A 344 23.74 -6.44 5.27
C THR A 344 24.08 -5.35 4.24
N LEU A 345 23.72 -4.09 4.51
CA LEU A 345 23.99 -2.98 3.59
C LEU A 345 25.49 -2.77 3.38
N LEU A 346 26.27 -2.80 4.46
CA LEU A 346 27.75 -2.63 4.40
C LEU A 346 28.42 -3.83 3.69
N GLU A 347 27.90 -5.04 3.83
CA GLU A 347 28.39 -6.22 3.11
C GLU A 347 28.11 -6.13 1.61
N HIS A 348 27.02 -5.47 1.21
CA HIS A 348 26.67 -5.21 -0.19
C HIS A 348 27.21 -3.88 -0.73
N GLY A 349 28.18 -3.28 -0.04
CA GLY A 349 28.94 -2.15 -0.55
C GLY A 349 28.35 -0.78 -0.25
N ALA A 350 27.40 -0.67 0.69
CA ALA A 350 26.96 0.63 1.17
C ALA A 350 28.13 1.44 1.73
N SER A 351 28.22 2.71 1.36
CA SER A 351 29.26 3.59 1.82
C SER A 351 28.99 4.10 3.24
N ALA A 352 29.89 3.81 4.16
CA ALA A 352 29.83 4.36 5.52
C ALA A 352 30.08 5.88 5.59
N THR A 353 30.44 6.50 4.46
CA THR A 353 30.79 7.94 4.37
C THR A 353 29.69 8.77 3.71
N VAL A 354 28.51 8.20 3.39
CA VAL A 354 27.40 8.97 2.84
C VAL A 354 27.00 10.09 3.79
N VAL A 355 26.55 11.19 3.22
CA VAL A 355 26.05 12.35 3.97
C VAL A 355 24.72 12.80 3.38
N THR A 356 23.79 13.10 4.24
CA THR A 356 22.49 13.68 3.86
C THR A 356 22.65 15.14 3.44
N GLU A 357 21.56 15.75 2.96
CA GLU A 357 21.57 17.16 2.52
C GLU A 357 22.01 18.14 3.62
N ASP A 358 21.70 17.86 4.89
CA ASP A 358 22.12 18.68 6.04
C ASP A 358 23.48 18.29 6.63
N GLY A 359 24.18 17.34 6.02
CA GLY A 359 25.50 16.87 6.48
C GLY A 359 25.45 15.81 7.57
N THR A 360 24.27 15.25 7.86
CA THR A 360 24.14 14.12 8.80
C THR A 360 24.77 12.87 8.20
N THR A 361 25.51 12.10 9.01
CA THR A 361 26.07 10.80 8.62
C THR A 361 25.41 9.64 9.37
N PRO A 362 25.48 8.39 8.87
CA PRO A 362 25.03 7.23 9.61
C PRO A 362 25.69 7.10 10.99
N LEU A 363 26.94 7.48 11.11
CA LEU A 363 27.67 7.48 12.39
C LEU A 363 27.07 8.47 13.39
N MET A 364 26.67 9.67 12.97
CA MET A 364 25.98 10.65 13.82
C MET A 364 24.65 10.12 14.32
N LEU A 365 23.87 9.45 13.44
CA LEU A 365 22.60 8.83 13.81
C LEU A 365 22.77 7.73 14.87
N LEU A 366 23.78 6.86 14.71
CA LEU A 366 24.12 5.86 15.73
C LEU A 366 24.58 6.49 17.04
N ALA A 367 25.31 7.61 16.98
CA ALA A 367 25.78 8.35 18.14
C ALA A 367 24.69 9.17 18.85
N GLY A 368 23.46 9.20 18.29
CA GLY A 368 22.31 9.82 18.95
C GLY A 368 21.81 11.13 18.34
N TYR A 369 22.26 11.48 17.14
CA TYR A 369 21.63 12.58 16.41
C TYR A 369 20.13 12.30 16.22
N SER A 370 19.31 13.31 16.47
CA SER A 370 17.88 13.28 16.18
C SER A 370 17.41 14.72 15.94
N ARG A 371 16.61 14.92 14.92
CA ARG A 371 15.98 16.22 14.62
C ARG A 371 14.93 16.61 15.66
N THR A 372 14.29 15.62 16.25
CA THR A 372 13.43 15.84 17.42
C THR A 372 14.34 15.91 18.65
N ARG A 373 14.44 17.08 19.24
CA ARG A 373 15.30 17.35 20.43
C ARG A 373 14.86 16.53 21.65
N THR A 374 14.92 15.21 21.57
CA THR A 374 14.69 14.34 22.72
C THR A 374 16.01 14.16 23.44
N ASN A 375 16.09 14.49 24.74
CA ASN A 375 17.22 14.17 25.60
C ASN A 375 17.11 12.75 26.17
N ALA A 376 16.30 11.89 25.57
CA ALA A 376 16.15 10.52 26.03
C ALA A 376 17.51 9.76 25.89
N PRO A 377 17.88 8.93 26.87
CA PRO A 377 19.05 8.08 26.76
C PRO A 377 18.98 7.18 25.52
N LEU A 378 20.14 6.85 24.96
CA LEU A 378 20.22 5.89 23.87
C LEU A 378 19.79 4.50 24.34
N SER A 379 18.93 3.86 23.57
CA SER A 379 18.55 2.46 23.78
C SER A 379 19.63 1.52 23.23
N ASP A 380 19.70 0.30 23.77
CA ASP A 380 20.52 -0.80 23.26
C ASP A 380 22.01 -0.42 23.02
N ILE A 381 22.65 0.11 24.07
CA ILE A 381 24.05 0.55 23.99
C ILE A 381 24.99 -0.54 23.46
N PRO A 382 24.95 -1.82 23.91
CA PRO A 382 25.83 -2.85 23.37
C PRO A 382 25.75 -2.97 21.85
N LYS A 383 24.56 -3.02 21.32
CA LYS A 383 24.32 -3.14 19.87
C LYS A 383 24.79 -1.90 19.11
N ARG A 384 24.57 -0.69 19.68
CA ARG A 384 25.09 0.54 19.08
C ARG A 384 26.61 0.58 19.02
N LEU A 385 27.30 0.10 20.05
CA LEU A 385 28.75 0.04 20.07
C LEU A 385 29.30 -0.90 18.98
N GLU A 386 28.65 -2.04 18.75
CA GLU A 386 29.01 -2.95 17.66
C GLU A 386 28.84 -2.27 16.29
N LEU A 387 27.70 -1.58 16.08
CA LEU A 387 27.44 -0.85 14.84
C LEU A 387 28.41 0.31 14.61
N ILE A 388 28.69 1.11 15.66
CA ILE A 388 29.66 2.22 15.58
C ILE A 388 31.03 1.68 15.21
N ARG A 389 31.48 0.59 15.84
CA ARG A 389 32.75 -0.04 15.51
C ARG A 389 32.78 -0.51 14.07
N LEU A 390 31.76 -1.23 13.62
CA LEU A 390 31.63 -1.69 12.24
C LEU A 390 31.69 -0.53 11.24
N MET A 391 30.95 0.56 11.50
CA MET A 391 30.99 1.76 10.66
C MET A 391 32.39 2.37 10.57
N LEU A 392 33.07 2.51 11.70
CA LEU A 392 34.43 3.08 11.72
C LEU A 392 35.45 2.18 11.01
N GLU A 393 35.34 0.85 11.17
CA GLU A 393 36.17 -0.13 10.44
C GLU A 393 35.89 -0.10 8.92
N LYS A 394 34.68 0.26 8.52
CA LYS A 394 34.29 0.45 7.10
C LYS A 394 34.59 1.86 6.57
N GLY A 395 35.28 2.70 7.35
CA GLY A 395 35.78 4.00 6.91
C GLY A 395 34.86 5.19 7.17
N ALA A 396 33.86 5.05 8.06
CA ALA A 396 33.08 6.22 8.47
C ALA A 396 33.99 7.32 9.04
N ASP A 397 33.76 8.56 8.60
CA ASP A 397 34.56 9.70 9.07
C ASP A 397 34.10 10.14 10.46
N VAL A 398 34.95 9.87 11.46
CA VAL A 398 34.68 10.25 12.85
C VAL A 398 34.72 11.77 13.07
N HIS A 399 35.30 12.52 12.13
CA HIS A 399 35.46 13.99 12.19
C HIS A 399 34.38 14.71 11.35
N ALA A 400 33.53 13.98 10.60
CA ALA A 400 32.45 14.59 9.84
C ALA A 400 31.60 15.49 10.74
N VAL A 401 31.21 16.67 10.21
CA VAL A 401 30.42 17.66 10.93
C VAL A 401 29.12 17.97 10.20
N HIS A 402 28.07 18.23 10.95
CA HIS A 402 26.80 18.70 10.42
C HIS A 402 26.96 20.08 9.75
N LYS A 403 26.30 20.32 8.60
CA LYS A 403 26.50 21.55 7.80
C LYS A 403 26.20 22.85 8.54
N ASP A 404 25.14 22.85 9.36
CA ASP A 404 24.67 24.06 10.06
C ASP A 404 25.35 24.27 11.41
N SER A 405 26.32 23.44 11.76
CA SER A 405 27.00 23.49 13.04
C SER A 405 28.35 22.79 12.96
N THR A 406 29.18 22.95 13.99
CA THR A 406 30.40 22.17 14.16
C THR A 406 30.17 20.83 14.88
N ASN A 407 28.93 20.40 14.99
CA ASN A 407 28.55 19.21 15.73
C ASN A 407 28.91 17.94 14.95
N ASN A 408 29.57 17.02 15.58
CA ASN A 408 29.94 15.71 15.04
C ASN A 408 29.36 14.57 15.89
N ALA A 409 29.65 13.32 15.56
CA ALA A 409 29.16 12.16 16.29
C ALA A 409 29.49 12.22 17.80
N LEU A 410 30.67 12.70 18.18
CA LEU A 410 31.08 12.85 19.59
C LEU A 410 30.19 13.87 20.34
N PHE A 411 29.87 14.99 19.71
CA PHE A 411 28.97 15.99 20.27
C PHE A 411 27.59 15.37 20.57
N PHE A 412 27.01 14.61 19.63
CA PHE A 412 25.71 13.98 19.82
C PHE A 412 25.74 12.91 20.91
N ALA A 413 26.79 12.11 20.98
CA ALA A 413 26.98 11.13 22.07
C ALA A 413 27.03 11.79 23.45
N LYS A 414 27.74 12.93 23.58
CA LYS A 414 27.78 13.72 24.81
C LYS A 414 26.41 14.31 25.16
N GLN A 415 25.70 14.82 24.18
CA GLN A 415 24.31 15.35 24.37
C GLN A 415 23.37 14.28 24.90
N ARG A 416 23.58 13.03 24.52
CA ARG A 416 22.78 11.86 24.99
C ARG A 416 23.29 11.27 26.30
N ASN A 417 24.36 11.80 26.85
CA ASN A 417 25.01 11.26 28.04
C ASN A 417 25.34 9.76 27.93
N ALA A 418 25.95 9.37 26.80
CA ALA A 418 26.30 7.99 26.45
C ALA A 418 27.80 7.72 26.62
N PRO A 419 28.30 7.46 27.86
CA PRO A 419 29.74 7.40 28.14
C PRO A 419 30.47 6.30 27.37
N GLU A 420 29.83 5.16 27.13
CA GLU A 420 30.45 4.05 26.39
C GLU A 420 30.63 4.42 24.91
N VAL A 421 29.67 5.12 24.32
CA VAL A 421 29.72 5.60 22.92
C VAL A 421 30.79 6.69 22.81
N ILE A 422 30.88 7.61 23.79
CA ILE A 422 31.92 8.64 23.87
C ILE A 422 33.28 7.99 23.87
N ALA A 423 33.53 7.04 24.81
CA ALA A 423 34.81 6.37 24.93
C ALA A 423 35.23 5.65 23.64
N LEU A 424 34.27 4.97 22.96
CA LEU A 424 34.53 4.30 21.68
C LEU A 424 34.91 5.31 20.58
N LEU A 425 34.16 6.40 20.43
CA LEU A 425 34.47 7.42 19.42
C LEU A 425 35.85 8.08 19.67
N GLU A 426 36.17 8.39 20.93
CA GLU A 426 37.51 8.96 21.32
C GLU A 426 38.63 7.96 21.06
N GLN A 427 38.44 6.67 21.27
CA GLN A 427 39.38 5.60 20.90
C GLN A 427 39.73 5.62 19.41
N PHE A 428 38.77 5.96 18.54
CA PHE A 428 38.96 6.14 17.10
C PHE A 428 39.37 7.56 16.70
N GLY A 429 39.74 8.40 17.66
CA GLY A 429 40.31 9.71 17.43
C GLY A 429 39.32 10.86 17.34
N ALA A 430 38.06 10.65 17.68
CA ALA A 430 37.06 11.73 17.70
C ALA A 430 37.50 12.86 18.63
N ARG A 431 37.37 14.10 18.16
CA ARG A 431 37.58 15.32 18.92
C ARG A 431 36.41 16.26 18.72
N GLU A 432 36.14 17.11 19.70
CA GLU A 432 35.18 18.18 19.48
C GLU A 432 35.67 19.09 18.35
N ALA A 433 34.82 19.38 17.42
CA ALA A 433 35.14 20.34 16.39
C ALA A 433 35.20 21.74 17.03
N THR A 434 36.36 22.36 16.98
CA THR A 434 36.49 23.77 17.38
C THR A 434 35.96 24.64 16.26
N ALA A 435 35.13 25.62 16.59
CA ALA A 435 34.74 26.64 15.63
C ALA A 435 35.99 27.20 14.96
N ALA A 436 36.11 27.03 13.64
CA ALA A 436 37.12 27.71 12.89
C ALA A 436 36.92 29.22 13.08
N ASN A 437 37.91 29.88 13.62
CA ASN A 437 37.96 31.34 13.78
C ASN A 437 37.90 32.02 12.43
#